data_77afd59e587248a04735422d2c4067f1
#
_entry.id   77afd59e587248a04735422d2c4067f1
#
_cell.length_a   1.000
_cell.length_b   1.000
_cell.length_c   1.000
_cell.angle_alpha   90.00
_cell.angle_beta   90.00
_cell.angle_gamma   90.00
#
_symmetry.space_group_name_H-M   'P 1'
#
loop_
_entity.id
_entity.type
_entity.pdbx_description
1 polymer ?
#
loop_
_entity_poly.entity_id
_entity_poly.type
_entity_poly.pdbx_seq_one_letter_code
_entity_poly.pdbx_strand_id
1 'polypeptide(L)'
;MRVLLINGSPRAKGNTSIALAEVAKVLETEGIDTITVHIGNQPVRGCMACGACRKNKTYCAFSDTLYDGLRAILDEGIDGLVVGSPVYYAGPNGSLCALLDRLFYSLGGKMAYKPAASVAVCRRGGASATFDRLNKYFTINNMPVVSSQYWNSVHGAAAGEAVEDLEGLQTMRTLAQNMAWMLKNMEAGKAQGVPRPQYEKRTPTHFIPRD
;
A
#
# COMPACT_ATOMS: atom_id res chain seq x y z
N MET A 1 0.04 16.60 6.34
CA MET A 1 -0.40 15.32 5.70
C MET A 1 0.67 14.28 5.94
N ARG A 2 0.29 13.00 6.03
CA ARG A 2 1.21 11.91 6.34
C ARG A 2 0.95 10.70 5.43
N VAL A 3 2.00 10.15 4.81
CA VAL A 3 1.94 8.95 3.97
C VAL A 3 2.67 7.79 4.64
N LEU A 4 1.98 6.64 4.75
CA LEU A 4 2.58 5.39 5.20
C LEU A 4 3.23 4.67 4.02
N LEU A 5 4.50 4.28 4.15
CA LEU A 5 5.20 3.42 3.21
C LEU A 5 5.44 2.05 3.86
N ILE A 6 4.99 0.98 3.22
CA ILE A 6 5.22 -0.39 3.70
C ILE A 6 6.30 -1.04 2.81
N ASN A 7 7.45 -1.32 3.40
CA ASN A 7 8.52 -2.05 2.74
C ASN A 7 8.31 -3.56 2.93
N GLY A 8 7.79 -4.22 1.91
CA GLY A 8 7.50 -5.65 1.85
C GLY A 8 8.71 -6.55 1.58
N SER A 9 9.92 -6.01 1.56
CA SER A 9 11.13 -6.82 1.42
C SER A 9 11.55 -7.42 2.77
N PRO A 10 12.05 -8.67 2.82
CA PRO A 10 12.70 -9.18 4.02
C PRO A 10 14.06 -8.53 4.31
N ARG A 11 14.62 -7.81 3.33
CA ARG A 11 15.90 -7.11 3.43
C ARG A 11 15.68 -5.63 3.71
N ALA A 12 16.09 -5.14 4.87
CA ALA A 12 15.90 -3.76 5.28
C ALA A 12 16.61 -2.74 4.33
N LYS A 13 17.78 -3.11 3.82
CA LYS A 13 18.61 -2.28 2.90
C LYS A 13 18.67 -2.90 1.50
N GLY A 14 17.52 -3.32 0.96
CA GLY A 14 17.41 -3.89 -0.39
C GLY A 14 16.93 -2.86 -1.41
N ASN A 15 16.76 -3.29 -2.65
CA ASN A 15 16.29 -2.45 -3.76
C ASN A 15 14.90 -1.85 -3.49
N THR A 16 14.02 -2.57 -2.78
CA THR A 16 12.70 -2.04 -2.39
C THR A 16 12.82 -0.83 -1.45
N SER A 17 13.80 -0.83 -0.52
CA SER A 17 14.01 0.32 0.36
C SER A 17 14.53 1.54 -0.42
N ILE A 18 15.35 1.34 -1.45
CA ILE A 18 15.83 2.42 -2.31
C ILE A 18 14.67 3.05 -3.08
N ALA A 19 13.84 2.23 -3.70
CA ALA A 19 12.66 2.71 -4.43
C ALA A 19 11.70 3.51 -3.52
N LEU A 20 11.41 3.00 -2.32
CA LEU A 20 10.53 3.68 -1.36
C LEU A 20 11.18 4.94 -0.76
N ALA A 21 12.50 4.95 -0.56
CA ALA A 21 13.23 6.13 -0.09
C ALA A 21 13.17 7.27 -1.11
N GLU A 22 13.23 6.96 -2.42
CA GLU A 22 13.08 7.97 -3.47
C GLU A 22 11.66 8.58 -3.47
N VAL A 23 10.62 7.76 -3.23
CA VAL A 23 9.24 8.26 -3.05
C VAL A 23 9.15 9.14 -1.80
N ALA A 24 9.68 8.69 -0.66
CA ALA A 24 9.65 9.42 0.60
C ALA A 24 10.33 10.79 0.47
N LYS A 25 11.53 10.82 -0.11
CA LYS A 25 12.30 12.06 -0.32
C LYS A 25 11.49 13.13 -1.08
N VAL A 26 10.78 12.74 -2.14
CA VAL A 26 9.97 13.70 -2.91
C VAL A 26 8.76 14.15 -2.11
N LEU A 27 8.05 13.23 -1.43
CA LEU A 27 6.92 13.59 -0.58
C LEU A 27 7.30 14.58 0.52
N GLU A 28 8.46 14.36 1.17
CA GLU A 28 9.00 15.26 2.20
C GLU A 28 9.36 16.62 1.63
N THR A 29 9.93 16.69 0.42
CA THR A 29 10.18 17.96 -0.29
C THR A 29 8.88 18.70 -0.59
N GLU A 30 7.79 17.98 -0.82
CA GLU A 30 6.43 18.52 -1.03
C GLU A 30 5.69 18.89 0.27
N GLY A 31 6.36 18.77 1.43
CA GLY A 31 5.80 19.09 2.76
C GLY A 31 4.86 18.03 3.31
N ILE A 32 5.02 16.78 2.89
CA ILE A 32 4.20 15.65 3.32
C ILE A 32 5.08 14.71 4.16
N ASP A 33 4.73 14.50 5.41
CA ASP A 33 5.45 13.60 6.31
C ASP A 33 5.36 12.15 5.84
N THR A 34 6.42 11.38 6.05
CA THR A 34 6.44 9.96 5.72
C THR A 34 6.73 9.08 6.93
N ILE A 35 6.10 7.91 6.97
CA ILE A 35 6.42 6.83 7.92
C ILE A 35 6.72 5.59 7.12
N THR A 36 7.91 5.03 7.25
CA THR A 36 8.27 3.75 6.61
C THR A 36 8.23 2.61 7.63
N VAL A 37 7.42 1.60 7.35
CA VAL A 37 7.37 0.35 8.12
C VAL A 37 7.97 -0.77 7.30
N HIS A 38 9.01 -1.39 7.81
CA HIS A 38 9.65 -2.57 7.23
C HIS A 38 9.06 -3.85 7.83
N ILE A 39 8.58 -4.79 6.99
CA ILE A 39 7.94 -6.01 7.48
C ILE A 39 8.91 -6.99 8.16
N GLY A 40 10.22 -6.82 7.96
CA GLY A 40 11.24 -7.70 8.54
C GLY A 40 11.30 -9.08 7.86
N ASN A 41 11.99 -9.99 8.56
CA ASN A 41 12.19 -11.37 8.14
C ASN A 41 11.55 -12.39 9.10
N GLN A 42 10.76 -11.90 10.06
CA GLN A 42 10.04 -12.77 10.99
C GLN A 42 8.81 -13.39 10.32
N PRO A 43 8.35 -14.57 10.81
CA PRO A 43 7.13 -15.18 10.30
C PRO A 43 5.94 -14.22 10.41
N VAL A 44 5.22 -14.04 9.32
CA VAL A 44 3.99 -13.25 9.27
C VAL A 44 2.80 -14.17 9.11
N ARG A 45 1.88 -14.10 10.06
CA ARG A 45 0.64 -14.87 10.00
C ARG A 45 -0.32 -14.25 8.99
N GLY A 46 -0.89 -15.08 8.11
CA GLY A 46 -1.95 -14.66 7.19
C GLY A 46 -3.33 -14.60 7.84
N CYS A 47 -4.30 -14.06 7.11
CA CYS A 47 -5.70 -14.08 7.49
C CYS A 47 -6.24 -15.51 7.38
N MET A 48 -6.87 -16.02 8.44
CA MET A 48 -7.52 -17.34 8.45
C MET A 48 -9.05 -17.28 8.30
N ALA A 49 -9.55 -16.16 7.84
CA ALA A 49 -10.98 -15.95 7.55
C ALA A 49 -11.94 -16.26 8.72
N CYS A 50 -11.50 -16.16 9.97
CA CYS A 50 -12.31 -16.43 11.16
C CYS A 50 -13.51 -15.49 11.34
N GLY A 51 -13.53 -14.36 10.63
CA GLY A 51 -14.62 -13.39 10.65
C GLY A 51 -14.74 -12.55 11.94
N ALA A 52 -13.93 -12.79 12.95
CA ALA A 52 -14.04 -12.11 14.26
C ALA A 52 -14.01 -10.58 14.17
N CYS A 53 -13.10 -10.02 13.36
CA CYS A 53 -12.99 -8.57 13.17
C CYS A 53 -14.27 -7.95 12.57
N ARG A 54 -14.94 -8.65 11.63
CA ARG A 54 -16.21 -8.19 11.05
C ARG A 54 -17.37 -8.35 12.01
N LYS A 55 -17.47 -9.52 12.66
CA LYS A 55 -18.56 -9.83 13.61
C LYS A 55 -18.55 -8.84 14.79
N ASN A 56 -17.39 -8.57 15.35
CA ASN A 56 -17.24 -7.73 16.53
C ASN A 56 -16.98 -6.25 16.18
N LYS A 57 -16.88 -5.92 14.88
CA LYS A 57 -16.51 -4.57 14.41
C LYS A 57 -15.22 -4.04 15.08
N THR A 58 -14.21 -4.90 15.15
CA THR A 58 -12.96 -4.66 15.86
C THR A 58 -11.75 -5.00 14.98
N TYR A 59 -10.57 -5.03 15.59
CA TYR A 59 -9.32 -5.39 14.94
C TYR A 59 -9.21 -6.90 14.68
N CYS A 60 -8.10 -7.32 14.03
CA CYS A 60 -7.80 -8.74 13.90
C CYS A 60 -7.72 -9.40 15.27
N ALA A 61 -8.31 -10.59 15.41
CA ALA A 61 -8.26 -11.36 16.65
C ALA A 61 -6.84 -11.87 17.00
N PHE A 62 -5.95 -11.86 16.02
CA PHE A 62 -4.56 -12.25 16.20
C PHE A 62 -3.67 -11.02 16.23
N SER A 63 -3.03 -10.82 17.36
CA SER A 63 -2.07 -9.76 17.63
C SER A 63 -0.66 -10.25 17.32
N ASP A 64 0.15 -9.41 16.74
CA ASP A 64 1.60 -9.50 16.64
C ASP A 64 2.18 -8.10 16.49
N THR A 65 3.46 -7.93 16.81
CA THR A 65 4.14 -6.63 16.82
C THR A 65 3.99 -5.85 15.52
N LEU A 66 4.07 -6.53 14.37
CA LEU A 66 3.98 -5.88 13.06
C LEU A 66 2.57 -5.38 12.77
N TYR A 67 1.56 -6.24 12.96
CA TYR A 67 0.17 -5.85 12.75
C TYR A 67 -0.26 -4.75 13.73
N ASP A 68 0.09 -4.88 15.01
CA ASP A 68 -0.29 -3.90 16.04
C ASP A 68 0.39 -2.56 15.85
N GLY A 69 1.65 -2.55 15.40
CA GLY A 69 2.36 -1.32 15.03
C GLY A 69 1.68 -0.60 13.85
N LEU A 70 1.32 -1.33 12.80
CA LEU A 70 0.58 -0.74 11.66
C LEU A 70 -0.82 -0.28 12.07
N ARG A 71 -1.51 -1.04 12.92
CA ARG A 71 -2.80 -0.63 13.48
C ARG A 71 -2.68 0.71 14.21
N ALA A 72 -1.68 0.86 15.08
CA ALA A 72 -1.47 2.10 15.82
C ALA A 72 -1.27 3.31 14.89
N ILE A 73 -0.44 3.16 13.84
CA ILE A 73 -0.24 4.20 12.84
C ILE A 73 -1.55 4.55 12.11
N LEU A 74 -2.36 3.54 11.76
CA LEU A 74 -3.66 3.75 11.11
C LEU A 74 -4.71 4.36 12.05
N ASP A 75 -4.61 4.11 13.35
CA ASP A 75 -5.48 4.70 14.37
C ASP A 75 -5.14 6.18 14.60
N GLU A 76 -3.86 6.56 14.57
CA GLU A 76 -3.41 7.96 14.56
C GLU A 76 -3.83 8.70 13.29
N GLY A 77 -3.92 8.00 12.18
CA GLY A 77 -4.32 8.51 10.87
C GLY A 77 -3.18 8.67 9.89
N ILE A 78 -3.49 8.33 8.65
CA ILE A 78 -2.65 8.57 7.47
C ILE A 78 -3.51 9.21 6.39
N ASP A 79 -2.89 9.89 5.43
CA ASP A 79 -3.56 10.49 4.28
C ASP A 79 -3.33 9.71 2.99
N GLY A 80 -2.24 8.94 2.91
CA GLY A 80 -1.90 8.10 1.76
C GLY A 80 -1.13 6.85 2.15
N LEU A 81 -1.02 5.90 1.21
CA LEU A 81 -0.34 4.62 1.39
C LEU A 81 0.50 4.26 0.18
N VAL A 82 1.76 3.87 0.40
CA VAL A 82 2.61 3.26 -0.64
C VAL A 82 3.05 1.88 -0.17
N VAL A 83 2.86 0.86 -1.00
CA VAL A 83 3.28 -0.52 -0.69
C VAL A 83 4.32 -0.97 -1.70
N GLY A 84 5.54 -1.17 -1.25
CA GLY A 84 6.64 -1.69 -2.05
C GLY A 84 6.89 -3.18 -1.79
N SER A 85 7.08 -3.95 -2.85
CA SER A 85 7.38 -5.39 -2.77
C SER A 85 8.49 -5.80 -3.71
N PRO A 86 9.42 -6.66 -3.28
CA PRO A 86 10.21 -7.43 -4.22
C PRO A 86 9.31 -8.41 -4.98
N VAL A 87 9.69 -8.74 -6.21
CA VAL A 87 8.99 -9.74 -7.03
C VAL A 87 9.56 -11.12 -6.75
N TYR A 88 8.71 -12.01 -6.26
CA TYR A 88 9.01 -13.42 -6.04
C TYR A 88 8.01 -14.27 -6.82
N TYR A 89 8.52 -15.15 -7.73
CA TYR A 89 7.67 -16.00 -8.57
C TYR A 89 6.56 -15.23 -9.30
N ALA A 90 6.92 -14.09 -9.90
CA ALA A 90 6.01 -13.18 -10.60
C ALA A 90 4.85 -12.64 -9.73
N GLY A 91 5.04 -12.54 -8.43
CA GLY A 91 4.07 -11.97 -7.49
C GLY A 91 4.76 -11.20 -6.36
N PRO A 92 4.00 -10.50 -5.52
CA PRO A 92 4.55 -9.85 -4.34
C PRO A 92 5.03 -10.87 -3.30
N ASN A 93 5.89 -10.43 -2.38
CA ASN A 93 6.35 -11.26 -1.27
C ASN A 93 5.18 -11.84 -0.48
N GLY A 94 5.20 -13.15 -0.24
CA GLY A 94 4.14 -13.87 0.48
C GLY A 94 3.90 -13.37 1.90
N SER A 95 4.94 -13.00 2.64
CA SER A 95 4.80 -12.40 3.98
C SER A 95 4.09 -11.05 3.94
N LEU A 96 4.38 -10.23 2.91
CA LEU A 96 3.66 -8.99 2.69
C LEU A 96 2.17 -9.26 2.40
N CYS A 97 1.86 -10.21 1.51
CA CYS A 97 0.47 -10.56 1.21
C CYS A 97 -0.27 -11.06 2.46
N ALA A 98 0.38 -11.91 3.27
CA ALA A 98 -0.20 -12.40 4.52
C ALA A 98 -0.55 -11.25 5.50
N LEU A 99 0.32 -10.25 5.60
CA LEU A 99 0.08 -9.03 6.38
C LEU A 99 -1.08 -8.22 5.80
N LEU A 100 -1.04 -7.94 4.48
CA LEU A 100 -2.05 -7.11 3.80
C LEU A 100 -3.44 -7.75 3.85
N ASP A 101 -3.54 -9.09 3.72
CA ASP A 101 -4.82 -9.80 3.86
C ASP A 101 -5.45 -9.55 5.24
N ARG A 102 -4.65 -9.55 6.32
CA ARG A 102 -5.14 -9.24 7.66
C ARG A 102 -5.50 -7.77 7.81
N LEU A 103 -4.59 -6.90 7.38
CA LEU A 103 -4.71 -5.45 7.53
C LEU A 103 -5.96 -4.93 6.81
N PHE A 104 -6.08 -5.26 5.52
CA PHE A 104 -7.21 -4.78 4.72
C PHE A 104 -8.54 -5.45 5.08
N TYR A 105 -8.52 -6.72 5.51
CA TYR A 105 -9.75 -7.37 5.96
C TYR A 105 -10.30 -6.79 7.26
N SER A 106 -9.45 -6.33 8.16
CA SER A 106 -9.85 -5.77 9.46
C SER A 106 -9.94 -4.25 9.49
N LEU A 107 -9.10 -3.54 8.72
CA LEU A 107 -8.94 -2.09 8.78
C LEU A 107 -9.17 -1.38 7.43
N GLY A 108 -9.54 -2.11 6.37
CA GLY A 108 -9.71 -1.53 5.03
C GLY A 108 -10.63 -0.32 4.98
N GLY A 109 -11.69 -0.30 5.80
CA GLY A 109 -12.59 0.85 5.90
C GLY A 109 -11.92 2.15 6.37
N LYS A 110 -10.84 2.07 7.16
CA LYS A 110 -10.05 3.24 7.58
C LYS A 110 -9.22 3.84 6.46
N MET A 111 -8.99 3.07 5.39
CA MET A 111 -8.16 3.46 4.25
C MET A 111 -8.96 3.99 3.06
N ALA A 112 -10.29 3.84 3.08
CA ALA A 112 -11.15 4.33 2.00
C ALA A 112 -10.93 5.81 1.70
N TYR A 113 -10.90 6.15 0.41
CA TYR A 113 -10.66 7.50 -0.13
C TYR A 113 -9.24 8.06 0.09
N LYS A 114 -8.31 7.26 0.60
CA LYS A 114 -6.91 7.67 0.70
C LYS A 114 -6.17 7.22 -0.56
N PRO A 115 -5.42 8.09 -1.24
CA PRO A 115 -4.59 7.71 -2.37
C PRO A 115 -3.62 6.59 -2.00
N ALA A 116 -3.47 5.62 -2.88
CA ALA A 116 -2.55 4.53 -2.66
C ALA A 116 -1.76 4.18 -3.92
N ALA A 117 -0.55 3.65 -3.73
CA ALA A 117 0.28 3.18 -4.82
C ALA A 117 1.01 1.90 -4.46
N SER A 118 1.21 1.04 -5.45
CA SER A 118 2.10 -0.11 -5.36
C SER A 118 3.40 0.15 -6.12
N VAL A 119 4.50 -0.41 -5.60
CA VAL A 119 5.83 -0.39 -6.21
C VAL A 119 6.35 -1.81 -6.29
N ALA A 120 6.63 -2.28 -7.52
CA ALA A 120 7.19 -3.60 -7.77
C ALA A 120 8.69 -3.50 -8.02
N VAL A 121 9.50 -4.25 -7.29
CA VAL A 121 10.96 -4.25 -7.46
C VAL A 121 11.44 -5.62 -7.90
N CYS A 122 11.99 -5.72 -9.11
CA CYS A 122 12.38 -7.00 -9.69
C CYS A 122 13.77 -6.94 -10.34
N ARG A 123 14.33 -8.13 -10.53
CA ARG A 123 15.53 -8.26 -11.36
C ARG A 123 15.22 -8.07 -12.84
N ARG A 124 14.10 -8.67 -13.32
CA ARG A 124 13.78 -8.72 -14.75
C ARG A 124 12.27 -8.79 -15.00
N GLY A 125 11.61 -9.90 -14.68
CA GLY A 125 10.22 -10.19 -15.02
C GLY A 125 9.31 -10.23 -13.80
N GLY A 126 7.97 -10.17 -14.03
CA GLY A 126 6.95 -10.32 -13.00
C GLY A 126 6.55 -9.03 -12.29
N ALA A 127 7.08 -7.86 -12.70
CA ALA A 127 6.70 -6.57 -12.11
C ALA A 127 5.22 -6.28 -12.31
N SER A 128 4.68 -6.44 -13.54
CA SER A 128 3.27 -6.18 -13.86
C SER A 128 2.32 -7.00 -12.99
N ALA A 129 2.55 -8.32 -12.87
CA ALA A 129 1.70 -9.18 -12.06
C ALA A 129 1.77 -8.83 -10.56
N THR A 130 2.94 -8.42 -10.06
CA THR A 130 3.11 -7.93 -8.69
C THR A 130 2.35 -6.62 -8.46
N PHE A 131 2.51 -5.67 -9.37
CA PHE A 131 1.82 -4.39 -9.39
C PHE A 131 0.29 -4.58 -9.38
N ASP A 132 -0.23 -5.38 -10.30
CA ASP A 132 -1.66 -5.67 -10.41
C ASP A 132 -2.21 -6.33 -9.15
N ARG A 133 -1.48 -7.30 -8.58
CA ARG A 133 -1.91 -8.00 -7.36
C ARG A 133 -2.00 -7.06 -6.16
N LEU A 134 -1.05 -6.15 -6.00
CA LEU A 134 -1.06 -5.17 -4.91
C LEU A 134 -2.20 -4.15 -5.08
N ASN A 135 -2.45 -3.67 -6.29
CA ASN A 135 -3.52 -2.72 -6.56
C ASN A 135 -4.93 -3.27 -6.24
N LYS A 136 -5.12 -4.61 -6.22
CA LYS A 136 -6.40 -5.23 -5.81
C LYS A 136 -6.78 -4.91 -4.36
N TYR A 137 -5.80 -4.75 -3.46
CA TYR A 137 -6.08 -4.31 -2.10
C TYR A 137 -6.65 -2.90 -2.05
N PHE A 138 -6.16 -2.02 -2.92
CA PHE A 138 -6.57 -0.62 -2.94
C PHE A 138 -7.95 -0.46 -3.57
N THR A 139 -8.13 -1.03 -4.75
CA THR A 139 -9.36 -0.85 -5.54
C THR A 139 -10.60 -1.41 -4.84
N ILE A 140 -10.51 -2.57 -4.14
CA ILE A 140 -11.65 -3.12 -3.40
C ILE A 140 -12.02 -2.30 -2.14
N ASN A 141 -11.09 -1.45 -1.67
CA ASN A 141 -11.27 -0.61 -0.49
C ASN A 141 -11.54 0.87 -0.83
N ASN A 142 -11.97 1.17 -2.06
CA ASN A 142 -12.26 2.54 -2.53
C ASN A 142 -11.08 3.51 -2.36
N MET A 143 -9.85 3.02 -2.56
CA MET A 143 -8.66 3.87 -2.54
C MET A 143 -8.31 4.27 -3.97
N PRO A 144 -8.19 5.57 -4.29
CA PRO A 144 -7.67 6.01 -5.59
C PRO A 144 -6.25 5.48 -5.81
N VAL A 145 -6.02 4.79 -6.92
CA VAL A 145 -4.68 4.30 -7.27
C VAL A 145 -3.91 5.39 -7.99
N VAL A 146 -2.76 5.77 -7.44
CA VAL A 146 -1.89 6.80 -8.00
C VAL A 146 -0.98 6.19 -9.06
N SER A 147 -0.98 6.77 -10.24
CA SER A 147 -0.09 6.41 -11.35
C SER A 147 1.17 7.28 -11.38
N SER A 148 2.14 6.85 -12.19
CA SER A 148 3.29 7.64 -12.63
C SER A 148 3.27 7.80 -14.15
N GLN A 149 4.43 8.07 -14.77
CA GLN A 149 4.58 8.07 -16.23
C GLN A 149 4.65 6.67 -16.85
N TYR A 150 4.86 5.63 -16.01
CA TYR A 150 4.91 4.22 -16.40
C TYR A 150 4.34 3.36 -15.27
N TRP A 151 4.34 2.02 -15.39
CA TRP A 151 4.04 1.15 -14.25
C TRP A 151 5.10 1.32 -13.17
N ASN A 152 4.69 1.39 -11.92
CA ASN A 152 5.59 1.68 -10.80
C ASN A 152 6.51 0.50 -10.53
N SER A 153 7.56 0.38 -11.31
CA SER A 153 8.58 -0.67 -11.17
C SER A 153 9.99 -0.11 -11.11
N VAL A 154 10.84 -0.81 -10.38
CA VAL A 154 12.29 -0.53 -10.28
C VAL A 154 13.03 -1.85 -10.45
N HIS A 155 14.16 -1.81 -11.15
CA HIS A 155 14.98 -2.98 -11.44
C HIS A 155 16.26 -2.99 -10.61
N GLY A 156 16.70 -4.20 -10.27
CA GLY A 156 17.97 -4.46 -9.57
C GLY A 156 18.02 -5.91 -9.10
N ALA A 157 19.13 -6.59 -9.32
CA ALA A 157 19.35 -8.00 -8.94
C ALA A 157 20.01 -8.11 -7.57
N ALA A 158 21.20 -7.54 -7.41
CA ALA A 158 21.89 -7.49 -6.13
C ALA A 158 21.36 -6.32 -5.28
N ALA A 159 21.57 -6.40 -3.97
CA ALA A 159 21.20 -5.32 -3.08
C ALA A 159 21.97 -4.04 -3.42
N GLY A 160 21.25 -2.94 -3.59
CA GLY A 160 21.83 -1.65 -3.93
C GLY A 160 21.77 -1.28 -5.41
N GLU A 161 21.61 -2.23 -6.32
CA GLU A 161 21.63 -1.96 -7.78
C GLU A 161 20.48 -1.08 -8.27
N ALA A 162 19.39 -0.95 -7.52
CA ALA A 162 18.30 -0.07 -7.89
C ALA A 162 18.72 1.42 -8.06
N VAL A 163 19.85 1.83 -7.53
CA VAL A 163 20.39 3.20 -7.74
C VAL A 163 20.79 3.44 -9.19
N GLU A 164 21.07 2.37 -9.94
CA GLU A 164 21.47 2.43 -11.36
C GLU A 164 20.27 2.43 -12.31
N ASP A 165 19.08 2.07 -11.82
CA ASP A 165 17.84 2.13 -12.59
C ASP A 165 17.29 3.56 -12.62
N LEU A 166 17.89 4.40 -13.43
CA LEU A 166 17.55 5.83 -13.53
C LEU A 166 16.09 6.06 -13.95
N GLU A 167 15.56 5.21 -14.85
CA GLU A 167 14.17 5.28 -15.29
C GLU A 167 13.21 4.86 -14.16
N GLY A 168 13.51 3.75 -13.47
CA GLY A 168 12.74 3.30 -12.31
C GLY A 168 12.71 4.36 -11.19
N LEU A 169 13.85 4.97 -10.87
CA LEU A 169 13.91 6.04 -9.88
C LEU A 169 13.17 7.32 -10.35
N GLN A 170 13.22 7.65 -11.64
CA GLN A 170 12.42 8.74 -12.20
C GLN A 170 10.92 8.44 -12.07
N THR A 171 10.52 7.19 -12.33
CA THR A 171 9.15 6.72 -12.13
C THR A 171 8.70 6.87 -10.67
N MET A 172 9.57 6.59 -9.70
CA MET A 172 9.30 6.80 -8.27
C MET A 172 9.11 8.28 -7.92
N ARG A 173 9.92 9.17 -8.50
CA ARG A 173 9.77 10.63 -8.31
C ARG A 173 8.45 11.13 -8.88
N THR A 174 8.09 10.72 -10.09
CA THR A 174 6.80 11.10 -10.71
C THR A 174 5.61 10.56 -9.93
N LEU A 175 5.70 9.31 -9.44
CA LEU A 175 4.69 8.74 -8.55
C LEU A 175 4.46 9.62 -7.32
N ALA A 176 5.55 10.01 -6.66
CA ALA A 176 5.48 10.83 -5.45
C ALA A 176 4.92 12.23 -5.72
N GLN A 177 5.30 12.86 -6.84
CA GLN A 177 4.73 14.14 -7.27
C GLN A 177 3.23 14.04 -7.54
N ASN A 178 2.77 12.99 -8.24
CA ASN A 178 1.37 12.75 -8.51
C ASN A 178 0.58 12.49 -7.21
N MET A 179 1.15 11.73 -6.27
CA MET A 179 0.55 11.52 -4.96
C MET A 179 0.45 12.82 -4.17
N ALA A 180 1.50 13.63 -4.14
CA ALA A 180 1.51 14.92 -3.46
C ALA A 180 0.45 15.87 -4.06
N TRP A 181 0.38 15.94 -5.38
CA TRP A 181 -0.64 16.73 -6.09
C TRP A 181 -2.05 16.27 -5.72
N MET A 182 -2.32 14.96 -5.74
CA MET A 182 -3.63 14.42 -5.38
C MET A 182 -3.99 14.73 -3.92
N LEU A 183 -3.08 14.52 -2.99
CA LEU A 183 -3.29 14.80 -1.57
C LEU A 183 -3.60 16.27 -1.32
N LYS A 184 -2.84 17.18 -1.94
CA LYS A 184 -3.07 18.64 -1.82
C LYS A 184 -4.43 19.05 -2.39
N ASN A 185 -4.84 18.48 -3.55
CA ASN A 185 -6.17 18.73 -4.10
C ASN A 185 -7.30 18.20 -3.22
N MET A 186 -7.14 17.01 -2.65
CA MET A 186 -8.14 16.45 -1.73
C MET A 186 -8.27 17.29 -0.46
N GLU A 187 -7.18 17.80 0.10
CA GLU A 187 -7.21 18.68 1.27
C GLU A 187 -7.83 20.04 0.92
N ALA A 188 -7.50 20.62 -0.24
CA ALA A 188 -8.12 21.84 -0.73
C ALA A 188 -9.64 21.66 -0.95
N GLY A 189 -10.05 20.55 -1.56
CA GLY A 189 -11.46 20.21 -1.73
C GLY A 189 -12.20 20.09 -0.39
N LYS A 190 -11.59 19.42 0.59
CA LYS A 190 -12.13 19.31 1.94
C LYS A 190 -12.28 20.68 2.61
N ALA A 191 -11.28 21.54 2.49
CA ALA A 191 -11.33 22.92 3.02
C ALA A 191 -12.43 23.77 2.35
N GLN A 192 -12.77 23.48 1.09
CA GLN A 192 -13.88 24.11 0.35
C GLN A 192 -15.24 23.41 0.60
N GLY A 193 -15.32 22.46 1.52
CA GLY A 193 -16.56 21.77 1.85
C GLY A 193 -17.03 20.74 0.82
N VAL A 194 -16.19 20.29 -0.10
CA VAL A 194 -16.53 19.21 -1.07
C VAL A 194 -16.80 17.93 -0.29
N PRO A 195 -18.02 17.38 -0.32
CA PRO A 195 -18.35 16.19 0.45
C PRO A 195 -17.74 14.94 -0.19
N ARG A 196 -17.46 13.93 0.65
CA ARG A 196 -17.15 12.60 0.13
C ARG A 196 -18.38 11.99 -0.56
N PRO A 197 -18.18 11.14 -1.60
CA PRO A 197 -19.26 10.44 -2.23
C PRO A 197 -20.09 9.65 -1.21
N GLN A 198 -21.42 9.72 -1.35
CA GLN A 198 -22.33 8.87 -0.59
C GLN A 198 -22.76 7.70 -1.49
N TYR A 199 -22.65 6.50 -0.97
CA TYR A 199 -23.00 5.30 -1.71
C TYR A 199 -24.33 4.73 -1.24
N GLU A 200 -25.06 4.15 -2.17
CA GLU A 200 -26.19 3.33 -1.85
C GLU A 200 -25.80 2.08 -1.06
N LYS A 201 -26.74 1.49 -0.37
CA LYS A 201 -26.52 0.23 0.34
C LYS A 201 -26.11 -0.86 -0.64
N ARG A 202 -24.99 -1.53 -0.36
CA ARG A 202 -24.51 -2.63 -1.20
C ARG A 202 -25.56 -3.75 -1.30
N THR A 203 -25.91 -4.12 -2.52
CA THR A 203 -26.75 -5.26 -2.82
C THR A 203 -25.86 -6.43 -3.27
N PRO A 204 -25.63 -7.45 -2.43
CA PRO A 204 -24.85 -8.62 -2.83
C PRO A 204 -25.68 -9.49 -3.76
N THR A 205 -25.06 -9.96 -4.86
CA THR A 205 -25.65 -10.93 -5.75
C THR A 205 -25.27 -12.34 -5.30
N HIS A 206 -26.27 -13.18 -5.08
CA HIS A 206 -26.11 -14.61 -4.78
C HIS A 206 -26.84 -15.40 -5.84
N PHE A 207 -26.13 -16.28 -6.54
CA PHE A 207 -26.72 -17.21 -7.52
C PHE A 207 -27.12 -18.55 -6.91
N ILE A 208 -26.92 -18.72 -5.62
CA ILE A 208 -27.32 -19.90 -4.86
C ILE A 208 -28.71 -19.60 -4.29
N PRO A 209 -29.74 -20.40 -4.61
CA PRO A 209 -31.06 -20.27 -3.97
C PRO A 209 -30.90 -20.30 -2.45
N ARG A 210 -31.62 -19.44 -1.75
CA ARG A 210 -31.76 -19.53 -0.29
C ARG A 210 -33.00 -20.39 -0.04
N ASP A 211 -32.81 -21.57 0.54
CA ASP A 211 -33.90 -22.38 1.10
C ASP A 211 -34.60 -21.61 2.21
#